data_d5b18e1b457e8b5a57bbe639fcffb226
#
_entry.id   d5b18e1b457e8b5a57bbe639fcffb226
#
_cell.length_a   1.000
_cell.length_b   1.000
_cell.length_c   1.000
_cell.angle_alpha   90.00
_cell.angle_beta   90.00
_cell.angle_gamma   90.00
#
_symmetry.space_group_name_H-M   'P 1'
#
loop_
_entity.id
_entity.type
_entity.pdbx_description
1 polymer ?
#
loop_
_entity_poly.entity_id
_entity_poly.type
_entity_poly.pdbx_seq_one_letter_code
_entity_poly.pdbx_strand_id
1 'polypeptide(L)'
;MTLARPSTSLATVDGGARLSFARIADVMQIPNLIQVQRDSFRWFQEEGLKELFAEISPIQDFTGRNLELTFDSYRFDEPKCSEQECRERDMTYAAPLRVRARLHIKPTGEIKEQDIFMGDFPLMTENGTFIINGAERVVVSQLVRSPGVYFTVDEDPASGRILCMGKLI
;
A
#
# COMPACT_ATOMS: atom_id res chain seq x y z
N MET A 1 19.42 -2.26 -23.70
CA MET A 1 20.02 -2.44 -22.36
C MET A 1 21.43 -2.97 -22.58
N THR A 2 22.42 -2.08 -22.58
CA THR A 2 23.82 -2.41 -22.96
C THR A 2 24.52 -2.83 -21.67
N LEU A 3 24.83 -4.11 -21.55
CA LEU A 3 25.64 -4.65 -20.43
C LEU A 3 27.03 -4.01 -20.50
N ALA A 4 27.36 -3.21 -19.48
CA ALA A 4 28.70 -2.67 -19.32
C ALA A 4 29.69 -3.83 -19.13
N ARG A 5 30.70 -3.93 -19.99
CA ARG A 5 31.81 -4.87 -19.84
C ARG A 5 32.59 -4.54 -18.59
N PRO A 6 32.95 -5.52 -17.76
CA PRO A 6 33.77 -5.29 -16.59
C PRO A 6 35.13 -4.72 -17.03
N SER A 7 35.56 -3.63 -16.41
CA SER A 7 36.87 -3.06 -16.64
C SER A 7 37.94 -3.97 -16.04
N THR A 8 38.54 -4.78 -16.85
CA THR A 8 39.61 -5.68 -16.44
C THR A 8 40.93 -4.87 -16.42
N SER A 9 41.44 -4.55 -15.24
CA SER A 9 42.79 -4.00 -15.13
C SER A 9 43.80 -5.14 -15.19
N LEU A 10 44.60 -5.14 -16.24
CA LEU A 10 45.75 -6.05 -16.39
C LEU A 10 46.93 -5.49 -15.58
N ALA A 11 47.24 -6.09 -14.45
CA ALA A 11 48.50 -5.86 -13.75
C ALA A 11 49.52 -6.91 -14.20
N THR A 12 50.60 -6.49 -14.83
CA THR A 12 51.73 -7.36 -15.22
C THR A 12 52.74 -7.45 -14.07
N VAL A 13 52.81 -8.65 -13.47
CA VAL A 13 53.87 -9.01 -12.54
C VAL A 13 54.59 -10.22 -13.12
N ASP A 14 55.91 -10.13 -13.34
CA ASP A 14 56.81 -11.22 -13.82
C ASP A 14 56.35 -11.92 -15.11
N GLY A 15 56.12 -11.18 -16.23
CA GLY A 15 55.95 -11.75 -17.56
C GLY A 15 54.64 -12.48 -17.86
N GLY A 16 53.72 -12.55 -16.92
CA GLY A 16 52.38 -13.12 -17.13
C GLY A 16 51.27 -12.12 -16.85
N ALA A 17 50.29 -12.03 -17.75
CA ALA A 17 49.09 -11.21 -17.50
C ALA A 17 48.22 -11.84 -16.40
N ARG A 18 48.14 -11.22 -15.24
CA ARG A 18 47.23 -11.65 -14.18
C ARG A 18 45.91 -10.88 -14.28
N LEU A 19 44.82 -11.60 -14.34
CA LEU A 19 43.49 -11.04 -14.21
C LEU A 19 43.22 -10.77 -12.72
N SER A 20 42.95 -9.52 -12.37
CA SER A 20 42.56 -9.13 -11.03
C SER A 20 41.04 -9.06 -10.92
N PHE A 21 40.47 -9.82 -10.00
CA PHE A 21 39.04 -9.75 -9.64
C PHE A 21 38.82 -8.99 -8.32
N ALA A 22 39.80 -8.23 -7.87
CA ALA A 22 39.75 -7.50 -6.60
C ALA A 22 38.72 -6.36 -6.59
N ARG A 23 38.37 -5.84 -7.77
CA ARG A 23 37.28 -4.85 -7.94
C ARG A 23 36.42 -5.29 -9.13
N ILE A 24 35.22 -5.70 -8.85
CA ILE A 24 34.18 -5.87 -9.84
C ILE A 24 33.42 -4.54 -9.88
N ALA A 25 33.27 -3.96 -11.09
CA ALA A 25 32.44 -2.78 -11.24
C ALA A 25 30.99 -3.12 -10.83
N ASP A 26 30.35 -2.19 -10.11
CA ASP A 26 28.95 -2.35 -9.73
C ASP A 26 28.11 -2.57 -10.97
N VAL A 27 27.52 -3.77 -11.11
CA VAL A 27 26.70 -4.14 -12.27
C VAL A 27 25.32 -3.50 -12.19
N MET A 28 24.84 -3.27 -10.98
CA MET A 28 23.57 -2.59 -10.71
C MET A 28 23.62 -1.92 -9.34
N GLN A 29 22.81 -0.87 -9.19
CA GLN A 29 22.62 -0.25 -7.89
C GLN A 29 21.87 -1.20 -6.95
N ILE A 30 22.25 -1.18 -5.67
CA ILE A 30 21.54 -1.93 -4.64
C ILE A 30 20.10 -1.39 -4.59
N PRO A 31 19.07 -2.24 -4.79
CA PRO A 31 17.69 -1.79 -4.70
C PRO A 31 17.35 -1.35 -3.27
N ASN A 32 16.52 -0.33 -3.15
CA ASN A 32 16.00 0.07 -1.86
C ASN A 32 15.01 -0.99 -1.36
N LEU A 33 15.38 -1.75 -0.32
CA LEU A 33 14.59 -2.87 0.19
C LEU A 33 13.26 -2.45 0.83
N ILE A 34 13.11 -1.19 1.21
CA ILE A 34 11.87 -0.63 1.78
C ILE A 34 11.02 0.11 0.74
N GLN A 35 11.42 0.11 -0.53
CA GLN A 35 10.72 0.84 -1.59
C GLN A 35 9.28 0.34 -1.75
N VAL A 36 9.05 -0.97 -1.69
CA VAL A 36 7.72 -1.58 -1.82
C VAL A 36 6.76 -1.03 -0.76
N GLN A 37 7.23 -0.91 0.49
CA GLN A 37 6.44 -0.36 1.60
C GLN A 37 6.10 1.11 1.36
N ARG A 38 7.11 1.90 1.00
CA ARG A 38 6.95 3.35 0.78
C ARG A 38 6.05 3.65 -0.42
N ASP A 39 6.24 2.96 -1.52
CA ASP A 39 5.45 3.18 -2.74
C ASP A 39 4.00 2.75 -2.53
N SER A 40 3.76 1.64 -1.82
CA SER A 40 2.41 1.20 -1.46
C SER A 40 1.68 2.21 -0.58
N PHE A 41 2.36 2.78 0.42
CA PHE A 41 1.76 3.78 1.30
C PHE A 41 1.50 5.12 0.56
N ARG A 42 2.41 5.53 -0.31
CA ARG A 42 2.21 6.71 -1.17
C ARG A 42 1.01 6.52 -2.10
N TRP A 43 0.93 5.38 -2.76
CA TRP A 43 -0.24 5.04 -3.58
C TRP A 43 -1.54 5.09 -2.78
N PHE A 44 -1.55 4.53 -1.57
CA PHE A 44 -2.71 4.60 -0.68
C PHE A 44 -3.15 6.03 -0.41
N GLN A 45 -2.18 6.93 -0.10
CA GLN A 45 -2.48 8.32 0.19
C GLN A 45 -2.93 9.11 -1.04
N GLU A 46 -2.33 8.87 -2.21
CA GLU A 46 -2.55 9.69 -3.41
C GLU A 46 -3.70 9.18 -4.29
N GLU A 47 -3.84 7.87 -4.43
CA GLU A 47 -4.80 7.24 -5.35
C GLU A 47 -5.81 6.35 -4.63
N GLY A 48 -5.38 5.47 -3.72
CA GLY A 48 -6.26 4.49 -3.09
C GLY A 48 -7.43 5.09 -2.33
N LEU A 49 -7.22 6.20 -1.64
CA LEU A 49 -8.31 6.92 -0.98
C LEU A 49 -9.27 7.59 -1.97
N LYS A 50 -8.78 8.08 -3.13
CA LYS A 50 -9.65 8.63 -4.17
C LYS A 50 -10.56 7.56 -4.76
N GLU A 51 -9.97 6.41 -5.09
CA GLU A 51 -10.72 5.26 -5.60
C GLU A 51 -11.78 4.83 -4.59
N LEU A 52 -11.41 4.72 -3.31
CA LEU A 52 -12.34 4.35 -2.24
C LEU A 52 -13.51 5.34 -2.12
N PHE A 53 -13.24 6.64 -2.09
CA PHE A 53 -14.29 7.64 -1.99
C PHE A 53 -15.16 7.70 -3.25
N ALA A 54 -14.59 7.46 -4.42
CA ALA A 54 -15.35 7.39 -5.68
C ALA A 54 -16.25 6.15 -5.73
N GLU A 55 -15.80 5.00 -5.18
CA GLU A 55 -16.58 3.77 -5.13
C GLU A 55 -17.77 3.89 -4.14
N ILE A 56 -17.54 4.50 -2.98
CA ILE A 56 -18.58 4.67 -1.96
C ILE A 56 -19.58 5.76 -2.35
N SER A 57 -19.16 6.78 -3.12
CA SER A 57 -20.01 7.90 -3.51
C SER A 57 -20.82 7.58 -4.78
N PRO A 58 -22.09 8.00 -4.85
CA PRO A 58 -22.87 8.69 -3.84
C PRO A 58 -23.56 7.75 -2.85
N ILE A 59 -23.64 8.14 -1.59
CA ILE A 59 -24.48 7.47 -0.59
C ILE A 59 -25.86 8.10 -0.67
N GLN A 60 -26.87 7.30 -0.97
CA GLN A 60 -28.25 7.77 -1.13
C GLN A 60 -29.14 7.22 -0.02
N ASP A 61 -30.26 7.91 0.24
CA ASP A 61 -31.32 7.38 1.10
C ASP A 61 -31.97 6.13 0.46
N PHE A 62 -32.71 5.36 1.24
CA PHE A 62 -33.34 4.10 0.79
C PHE A 62 -34.17 4.27 -0.50
N THR A 63 -34.80 5.44 -0.69
CA THR A 63 -35.61 5.75 -1.88
C THR A 63 -34.80 6.38 -3.01
N GLY A 64 -33.61 6.88 -2.75
CA GLY A 64 -32.76 7.61 -3.69
C GLY A 64 -33.32 8.98 -4.12
N ARG A 65 -34.39 9.45 -3.46
CA ARG A 65 -35.15 10.64 -3.88
C ARG A 65 -34.90 11.88 -3.03
N ASN A 66 -34.47 11.72 -1.79
CA ASN A 66 -34.42 12.83 -0.83
C ASN A 66 -33.03 13.34 -0.59
N LEU A 67 -32.09 12.45 -0.28
CA LEU A 67 -30.75 12.81 0.17
C LEU A 67 -29.68 12.08 -0.65
N GLU A 68 -28.62 12.81 -0.94
CA GLU A 68 -27.44 12.28 -1.62
C GLU A 68 -26.19 12.90 -0.99
N LEU A 69 -25.32 12.02 -0.45
CA LEU A 69 -24.05 12.40 0.15
C LEU A 69 -22.90 11.97 -0.77
N THR A 70 -22.04 12.91 -1.11
CA THR A 70 -20.85 12.69 -1.92
C THR A 70 -19.60 13.16 -1.18
N PHE A 71 -18.48 12.50 -1.47
CA PHE A 71 -17.16 12.90 -0.96
C PHE A 71 -16.34 13.45 -2.11
N ASP A 72 -15.97 14.75 -2.01
CA ASP A 72 -15.30 15.44 -3.11
C ASP A 72 -13.79 15.41 -3.03
N SER A 73 -13.23 15.70 -1.85
CA SER A 73 -11.81 15.80 -1.63
C SER A 73 -11.44 15.41 -0.21
N TYR A 74 -10.21 15.00 -0.02
CA TYR A 74 -9.67 14.70 1.31
C TYR A 74 -8.31 15.37 1.50
N ARG A 75 -7.92 15.53 2.75
CA ARG A 75 -6.61 16.01 3.14
C ARG A 75 -6.19 15.39 4.46
N PHE A 76 -4.90 15.20 4.60
CA PHE A 76 -4.28 14.92 5.88
C PHE A 76 -3.84 16.23 6.51
N ASP A 77 -4.23 16.45 7.75
CA ASP A 77 -3.72 17.56 8.55
C ASP A 77 -2.32 17.21 9.09
N GLU A 78 -1.63 18.16 9.68
CA GLU A 78 -0.33 17.92 10.29
C GLU A 78 -0.44 16.97 11.49
N PRO A 79 0.53 16.06 11.68
CA PRO A 79 0.56 15.19 12.85
C PRO A 79 0.71 16.01 14.14
N LYS A 80 0.02 15.58 15.20
CA LYS A 80 0.02 16.29 16.50
C LYS A 80 1.34 16.22 17.25
N CYS A 81 2.11 15.15 17.01
CA CYS A 81 3.37 14.87 17.69
C CYS A 81 4.42 14.40 16.68
N SER A 82 5.70 14.64 17.00
CA SER A 82 6.81 14.12 16.20
C SER A 82 6.98 12.60 16.40
N GLU A 83 7.70 11.95 15.49
CA GLU A 83 8.03 10.51 15.61
C GLU A 83 8.70 10.17 16.94
N GLN A 84 9.68 10.98 17.35
CA GLN A 84 10.42 10.76 18.59
C GLN A 84 9.52 10.91 19.82
N GLU A 85 8.67 11.92 19.84
CA GLU A 85 7.74 12.18 20.93
C GLU A 85 6.70 11.04 21.05
N CYS A 86 6.27 10.48 19.92
CA CYS A 86 5.38 9.32 19.92
C CYS A 86 6.04 8.07 20.53
N ARG A 87 7.34 7.86 20.29
CA ARG A 87 8.09 6.75 20.90
C ARG A 87 8.25 6.92 22.41
N GLU A 88 8.54 8.14 22.87
CA GLU A 88 8.80 8.44 24.30
C GLU A 88 7.52 8.43 25.13
N ARG A 89 6.38 8.77 24.55
CA ARG A 89 5.08 8.90 25.24
C ARG A 89 4.12 7.77 24.95
N ASP A 90 4.57 6.69 24.35
CA ASP A 90 3.71 5.54 23.97
C ASP A 90 2.49 5.96 23.13
N MET A 91 2.69 6.91 22.20
CA MET A 91 1.64 7.41 21.33
C MET A 91 1.73 6.85 19.92
N THR A 92 0.67 7.03 19.15
CA THR A 92 0.65 6.65 17.73
C THR A 92 0.99 7.87 16.86
N TYR A 93 1.96 7.70 15.97
CA TYR A 93 2.30 8.71 14.97
C TYR A 93 1.23 8.71 13.88
N ALA A 94 0.31 9.66 13.93
CA ALA A 94 -0.85 9.72 13.07
C ALA A 94 -1.20 11.15 12.67
N ALA A 95 -1.83 11.29 11.51
CA ALA A 95 -2.40 12.54 11.03
C ALA A 95 -3.93 12.43 10.94
N PRO A 96 -4.66 13.51 11.30
CA PRO A 96 -6.09 13.58 11.12
C PRO A 96 -6.45 13.59 9.62
N LEU A 97 -7.35 12.70 9.21
CA LEU A 97 -7.93 12.71 7.88
C LEU A 97 -9.22 13.53 7.90
N ARG A 98 -9.28 14.55 7.07
CA ARG A 98 -10.48 15.35 6.80
C ARG A 98 -10.94 15.15 5.39
N VAL A 99 -12.26 15.03 5.24
CA VAL A 99 -12.91 14.80 3.96
C VAL A 99 -13.96 15.88 3.76
N ARG A 100 -14.01 16.50 2.58
CA ARG A 100 -15.07 17.41 2.20
C ARG A 100 -16.27 16.60 1.74
N ALA A 101 -17.32 16.64 2.55
CA ALA A 101 -18.59 16.02 2.23
C ALA A 101 -19.58 17.06 1.70
N ARG A 102 -20.32 16.67 0.68
CA ARG A 102 -21.39 17.45 0.08
C ARG A 102 -22.71 16.70 0.23
N LEU A 103 -23.65 17.29 0.94
CA LEU A 103 -25.00 16.77 1.09
C LEU A 103 -25.94 17.52 0.16
N HIS A 104 -26.54 16.80 -0.78
CA HIS A 104 -27.56 17.33 -1.66
C HIS A 104 -28.96 16.91 -1.19
N ILE A 105 -29.79 17.89 -0.87
CA ILE A 105 -31.18 17.68 -0.48
C ILE A 105 -32.04 17.90 -1.73
N LYS A 106 -32.39 16.79 -2.40
CA LYS A 106 -33.06 16.80 -3.72
C LYS A 106 -34.39 17.57 -3.75
N PRO A 107 -35.30 17.43 -2.75
CA PRO A 107 -36.59 18.13 -2.77
C PRO A 107 -36.48 19.64 -2.73
N THR A 108 -35.50 20.19 -2.02
CA THR A 108 -35.28 21.65 -1.88
C THR A 108 -34.23 22.18 -2.84
N GLY A 109 -33.42 21.30 -3.44
CA GLY A 109 -32.26 21.68 -4.26
C GLY A 109 -31.11 22.28 -3.44
N GLU A 110 -31.16 22.17 -2.12
CA GLU A 110 -30.13 22.72 -1.22
C GLU A 110 -28.90 21.83 -1.20
N ILE A 111 -27.72 22.46 -1.31
CA ILE A 111 -26.43 21.78 -1.19
C ILE A 111 -25.71 22.31 0.04
N LYS A 112 -25.32 21.41 0.95
CA LYS A 112 -24.51 21.72 2.13
C LYS A 112 -23.16 21.06 2.02
N GLU A 113 -22.10 21.85 2.17
CA GLU A 113 -20.73 21.35 2.17
C GLU A 113 -20.09 21.56 3.54
N GLN A 114 -19.37 20.54 4.00
CA GLN A 114 -18.65 20.60 5.28
C GLN A 114 -17.43 19.68 5.25
N ASP A 115 -16.34 20.13 5.88
CA ASP A 115 -15.18 19.29 6.14
C ASP A 115 -15.47 18.41 7.37
N ILE A 116 -15.43 17.09 7.17
CA ILE A 116 -15.72 16.11 8.21
C ILE A 116 -14.41 15.45 8.64
N PHE A 117 -14.22 15.33 9.95
CA PHE A 117 -13.14 14.53 10.52
C PHE A 117 -13.50 13.03 10.43
N MET A 118 -12.70 12.25 9.71
CA MET A 118 -12.93 10.82 9.51
C MET A 118 -12.21 9.95 10.54
N GLY A 119 -11.06 10.43 11.03
CA GLY A 119 -10.25 9.71 12.01
C GLY A 119 -8.78 10.08 11.94
N ASP A 120 -8.00 9.57 12.88
CA ASP A 120 -6.55 9.69 12.88
C ASP A 120 -5.95 8.46 12.15
N PHE A 121 -5.21 8.72 11.07
CA PHE A 121 -4.55 7.68 10.28
C PHE A 121 -3.07 7.60 10.62
N PRO A 122 -2.55 6.41 10.92
CA PRO A 122 -1.11 6.23 11.15
C PRO A 122 -0.30 6.66 9.93
N LEU A 123 0.77 7.40 10.17
CA LEU A 123 1.72 7.81 9.14
C LEU A 123 2.91 6.88 9.12
N MET A 124 3.46 6.66 7.93
CA MET A 124 4.68 5.90 7.73
C MET A 124 5.89 6.81 7.99
N THR A 125 6.88 6.29 8.72
CA THR A 125 8.17 6.93 8.93
C THR A 125 9.05 6.84 7.69
N GLU A 126 10.17 7.56 7.66
CA GLU A 126 11.15 7.46 6.57
C GLU A 126 11.74 6.05 6.41
N ASN A 127 11.74 5.25 7.48
CA ASN A 127 12.22 3.88 7.50
C ASN A 127 11.18 2.85 6.98
N GLY A 128 10.00 3.29 6.57
CA GLY A 128 8.93 2.41 6.11
C GLY A 128 8.18 1.68 7.23
N THR A 129 8.26 2.18 8.45
CA THR A 129 7.61 1.63 9.65
C THR A 129 6.45 2.52 10.10
N PHE A 130 5.62 1.99 10.99
CA PHE A 130 4.57 2.74 11.69
C PHE A 130 4.86 2.73 13.19
N ILE A 131 4.59 3.84 13.86
CA ILE A 131 4.69 3.94 15.31
C ILE A 131 3.29 3.85 15.89
N ILE A 132 2.99 2.73 16.54
CA ILE A 132 1.68 2.46 17.15
C ILE A 132 1.87 2.24 18.65
N ASN A 133 1.30 3.12 19.46
CA ASN A 133 1.47 3.10 20.92
C ASN A 133 2.96 2.99 21.34
N GLY A 134 3.80 3.83 20.73
CA GLY A 134 5.23 3.87 20.98
C GLY A 134 6.07 2.76 20.33
N ALA A 135 5.44 1.68 19.86
CA ALA A 135 6.14 0.55 19.24
C ALA A 135 6.25 0.72 17.72
N GLU A 136 7.43 0.50 17.17
CA GLU A 136 7.63 0.45 15.73
C GLU A 136 7.10 -0.87 15.17
N ARG A 137 6.27 -0.76 14.14
CA ARG A 137 5.66 -1.90 13.45
C ARG A 137 5.84 -1.75 11.95
N VAL A 138 5.93 -2.87 11.26
CA VAL A 138 6.04 -2.92 9.80
C VAL A 138 4.96 -3.82 9.23
N VAL A 139 4.42 -3.45 8.06
CA VAL A 139 3.48 -4.28 7.32
C VAL A 139 4.28 -5.34 6.56
N VAL A 140 4.03 -6.62 6.87
CA VAL A 140 4.68 -7.76 6.22
C VAL A 140 3.86 -8.20 5.03
N SER A 141 4.50 -8.31 3.87
CA SER A 141 3.86 -8.84 2.66
C SER A 141 3.45 -10.30 2.87
N GLN A 142 2.23 -10.64 2.47
CA GLN A 142 1.70 -12.00 2.55
C GLN A 142 1.46 -12.54 1.16
N LEU A 143 1.83 -13.80 0.94
CA LEU A 143 1.50 -14.53 -0.26
C LEU A 143 0.13 -15.20 -0.08
N VAL A 144 -0.85 -14.76 -0.85
CA VAL A 144 -2.20 -15.30 -0.85
C VAL A 144 -2.56 -15.85 -2.22
N ARG A 145 -3.53 -16.75 -2.27
CA ARG A 145 -4.06 -17.24 -3.55
C ARG A 145 -4.75 -16.09 -4.29
N SER A 146 -4.56 -16.05 -5.61
CA SER A 146 -5.31 -15.14 -6.47
C SER A 146 -6.79 -15.48 -6.44
N PRO A 147 -7.70 -14.49 -6.52
CA PRO A 147 -9.11 -14.74 -6.80
C PRO A 147 -9.28 -15.58 -8.06
N GLY A 148 -10.16 -16.57 -8.02
CA GLY A 148 -10.38 -17.46 -9.15
C GLY A 148 -11.06 -18.77 -8.77
N VAL A 149 -11.09 -19.71 -9.71
CA VAL A 149 -11.68 -21.05 -9.51
C VAL A 149 -10.56 -22.09 -9.50
N TYR A 150 -10.53 -22.90 -8.45
CA TYR A 150 -9.56 -23.97 -8.28
C TYR A 150 -10.31 -25.31 -8.35
N PHE A 151 -9.90 -26.19 -9.27
CA PHE A 151 -10.51 -27.48 -9.43
C PHE A 151 -9.63 -28.56 -8.77
N THR A 152 -10.27 -29.46 -8.00
CA THR A 152 -9.66 -30.66 -7.45
C THR A 152 -10.47 -31.87 -7.89
N VAL A 153 -9.78 -33.00 -8.03
CA VAL A 153 -10.38 -34.28 -8.39
C VAL A 153 -10.06 -35.26 -7.28
N ASP A 154 -11.08 -35.81 -6.68
CA ASP A 154 -10.98 -36.83 -5.63
C ASP A 154 -11.72 -38.08 -6.06
N GLU A 155 -11.22 -39.28 -5.60
CA GLU A 155 -11.91 -40.54 -5.81
C GLU A 155 -12.64 -40.93 -4.53
N ASP A 156 -13.93 -41.20 -4.64
CA ASP A 156 -14.73 -41.68 -3.51
C ASP A 156 -14.35 -43.12 -3.16
N PRO A 157 -13.77 -43.36 -1.98
CA PRO A 157 -13.27 -44.71 -1.62
C PRO A 157 -14.39 -45.74 -1.47
N ALA A 158 -15.66 -45.33 -1.28
CA ALA A 158 -16.79 -46.25 -1.12
C ALA A 158 -17.39 -46.67 -2.45
N SER A 159 -17.44 -45.78 -3.44
CA SER A 159 -18.10 -46.04 -4.74
C SER A 159 -17.15 -46.13 -5.92
N GLY A 160 -15.86 -45.77 -5.75
CA GLY A 160 -14.87 -45.66 -6.83
C GLY A 160 -15.18 -44.61 -7.87
N ARG A 161 -16.09 -43.65 -7.57
CA ARG A 161 -16.45 -42.56 -8.48
C ARG A 161 -15.49 -41.41 -8.37
N ILE A 162 -15.18 -40.82 -9.51
CA ILE A 162 -14.41 -39.56 -9.57
C ILE A 162 -15.31 -38.42 -9.24
N LEU A 163 -14.96 -37.67 -8.19
CA LEU A 163 -15.65 -36.43 -7.74
C LEU A 163 -14.80 -35.25 -8.14
N CYS A 164 -15.42 -34.33 -8.90
CA CYS A 164 -14.79 -33.06 -9.24
C CYS A 164 -15.34 -31.96 -8.34
N MET A 165 -14.47 -31.27 -7.66
CA MET A 165 -14.80 -30.16 -6.77
C MET A 165 -14.25 -28.85 -7.34
N GLY A 166 -15.08 -27.82 -7.40
CA GLY A 166 -14.67 -26.46 -7.76
C GLY A 166 -14.72 -25.54 -6.51
N LYS A 167 -13.59 -24.97 -6.15
CA LYS A 167 -13.47 -23.99 -5.06
C LYS A 167 -13.34 -22.59 -5.65
N LEU A 168 -14.33 -21.77 -5.42
CA LEU A 168 -14.33 -20.35 -5.79
C LEU A 168 -13.70 -19.53 -4.65
N ILE A 169 -12.74 -18.66 -4.98
CA ILE A 169 -12.04 -17.77 -4.04
C ILE A 169 -12.22 -16.33 -4.49
#